data_ed36655a57c0a90205d887d8f28071a7
#
_entry.id   ed36655a57c0a90205d887d8f28071a7
#
_cell.length_a   1.000
_cell.length_b   1.000
_cell.length_c   1.000
_cell.angle_alpha   90.00
_cell.angle_beta   90.00
_cell.angle_gamma   90.00
#
_symmetry.space_group_name_H-M   'P 1'
#
loop_
_entity.id
_entity.type
_entity.pdbx_description
1 polymer ?
#
loop_
_entity_poly.entity_id
_entity_poly.type
_entity_poly.pdbx_seq_one_letter_code
_entity_poly.pdbx_strand_id
1 'polypeptide(L)'
;MPSILHDLPIAADPDVIFKAITTPAGLNEWWTLTSHGSPTLGSDYALGFGPSCQWHAKVMEATVDRAFELQMTAAEADWNGTRVGFRLTPRDQGGTLLAFRHTGWAQANAHYRVSNCCWAMYLRILRRYLEHGERVPYEKRLDV
;
A
#
# COMPACT_ATOMS: atom_id res chain seq x y z
N MET A 1 16.89 11.77 -2.64
CA MET A 1 16.28 11.15 -1.46
C MET A 1 16.09 9.66 -1.70
N PRO A 2 16.32 8.80 -0.72
CA PRO A 2 16.09 7.37 -0.89
C PRO A 2 14.63 7.07 -1.20
N SER A 3 14.42 6.06 -2.03
CA SER A 3 13.09 5.58 -2.38
C SER A 3 13.04 4.06 -2.25
N ILE A 4 11.89 3.54 -1.83
CA ILE A 4 11.60 2.11 -1.84
C ILE A 4 10.81 1.85 -3.11
N LEU A 5 11.26 0.91 -3.93
CA LEU A 5 10.64 0.58 -5.21
C LEU A 5 10.46 -0.93 -5.32
N HIS A 6 9.27 -1.36 -5.69
CA HIS A 6 8.97 -2.77 -5.95
C HIS A 6 8.09 -2.91 -7.19
N ASP A 7 8.43 -3.84 -8.05
CA ASP A 7 7.59 -4.25 -9.16
C ASP A 7 7.05 -5.65 -8.89
N LEU A 8 5.73 -5.81 -9.01
CA LEU A 8 5.08 -7.07 -8.70
C LEU A 8 4.03 -7.41 -9.76
N PRO A 9 4.26 -8.45 -10.58
CA PRO A 9 3.21 -8.96 -11.44
C PRO A 9 2.15 -9.66 -10.60
N ILE A 10 0.87 -9.35 -10.86
CA ILE A 10 -0.27 -9.96 -10.17
C ILE A 10 -1.23 -10.50 -11.22
N ALA A 11 -1.65 -11.76 -11.07
CA ALA A 11 -2.61 -12.40 -11.96
C ALA A 11 -4.04 -11.96 -11.58
N ALA A 12 -4.32 -10.68 -11.75
CA ALA A 12 -5.61 -10.05 -11.50
C ALA A 12 -5.76 -8.83 -12.39
N ASP A 13 -7.00 -8.47 -12.70
CA ASP A 13 -7.28 -7.28 -13.50
C ASP A 13 -7.04 -5.98 -12.72
N PRO A 14 -6.71 -4.87 -13.39
CA PRO A 14 -6.42 -3.61 -12.70
C PRO A 14 -7.54 -3.11 -11.79
N ASP A 15 -8.80 -3.31 -12.16
CA ASP A 15 -9.95 -2.88 -11.35
C ASP A 15 -10.02 -3.65 -10.01
N VAL A 16 -9.69 -4.94 -10.04
CA VAL A 16 -9.67 -5.79 -8.84
C VAL A 16 -8.55 -5.32 -7.90
N ILE A 17 -7.38 -5.04 -8.45
CA ILE A 17 -6.25 -4.55 -7.67
C ILE A 17 -6.55 -3.15 -7.12
N PHE A 18 -7.12 -2.27 -7.94
CA PHE A 18 -7.43 -0.90 -7.52
C PHE A 18 -8.38 -0.90 -6.30
N LYS A 19 -9.37 -1.76 -6.29
CA LYS A 19 -10.26 -1.91 -5.13
C LYS A 19 -9.50 -2.36 -3.89
N ALA A 20 -8.58 -3.31 -4.02
CA ALA A 20 -7.82 -3.83 -2.90
C ALA A 20 -6.86 -2.80 -2.29
N ILE A 21 -6.35 -1.86 -3.07
CA ILE A 21 -5.42 -0.83 -2.58
C ILE A 21 -6.10 0.47 -2.17
N THR A 22 -7.38 0.64 -2.44
CA THR A 22 -8.09 1.91 -2.18
C THR A 22 -9.25 1.78 -1.22
N THR A 23 -9.93 0.65 -1.16
CA THR A 23 -11.08 0.49 -0.26
C THR A 23 -10.62 0.05 1.13
N PRO A 24 -11.32 0.48 2.20
CA PRO A 24 -11.03 0.00 3.55
C PRO A 24 -11.08 -1.53 3.65
N ALA A 25 -12.09 -2.17 3.06
CA ALA A 25 -12.19 -3.62 3.07
C ALA A 25 -10.98 -4.28 2.42
N GLY A 26 -10.50 -3.72 1.31
CA GLY A 26 -9.31 -4.21 0.63
C GLY A 26 -8.03 -3.98 1.42
N LEU A 27 -7.81 -2.76 1.89
CA LEU A 27 -6.61 -2.40 2.67
C LEU A 27 -6.46 -3.27 3.92
N ASN A 28 -7.57 -3.59 4.58
CA ASN A 28 -7.54 -4.39 5.81
C ASN A 28 -7.17 -5.87 5.55
N GLU A 29 -7.19 -6.31 4.32
CA GLU A 29 -6.81 -7.69 3.99
C GLU A 29 -5.30 -7.89 3.87
N TRP A 30 -4.54 -6.82 3.64
CA TRP A 30 -3.11 -6.98 3.38
C TRP A 30 -2.20 -5.98 4.09
N TRP A 31 -2.68 -4.80 4.45
CA TRP A 31 -1.84 -3.75 5.05
C TRP A 31 -2.33 -3.31 6.43
N THR A 32 -3.51 -2.70 6.50
CA THR A 32 -4.04 -2.13 7.75
C THR A 32 -4.83 -3.14 8.56
N LEU A 33 -4.97 -2.89 9.87
CA LEU A 33 -5.94 -3.60 10.70
C LEU A 33 -7.33 -3.00 10.49
N THR A 34 -7.42 -1.66 10.54
CA THR A 34 -8.64 -0.90 10.28
C THR A 34 -8.31 0.28 9.38
N SER A 35 -9.28 0.78 8.63
CA SER A 35 -9.07 1.94 7.79
C SER A 35 -10.38 2.63 7.44
N HIS A 36 -10.29 3.90 7.06
CA HIS A 36 -11.39 4.71 6.55
C HIS A 36 -10.88 5.62 5.47
N GLY A 37 -11.65 5.83 4.43
CA GLY A 37 -11.29 6.74 3.34
C GLY A 37 -11.92 6.33 2.03
N SER A 38 -11.77 7.19 1.03
CA SER A 38 -12.17 6.92 -0.33
C SER A 38 -11.15 7.53 -1.30
N PRO A 39 -10.96 6.93 -2.50
CA PRO A 39 -9.91 7.37 -3.43
C PRO A 39 -10.33 8.63 -4.20
N THR A 40 -10.55 9.70 -3.50
CA THR A 40 -10.90 11.02 -4.05
C THR A 40 -9.74 11.98 -3.79
N LEU A 41 -9.26 12.64 -4.84
CA LEU A 41 -8.15 13.58 -4.74
C LEU A 41 -8.40 14.60 -3.62
N GLY A 42 -7.42 14.75 -2.73
CA GLY A 42 -7.47 15.69 -1.61
C GLY A 42 -8.21 15.19 -0.38
N SER A 43 -8.85 14.01 -0.42
CA SER A 43 -9.52 13.45 0.75
C SER A 43 -8.53 12.78 1.69
N ASP A 44 -8.97 12.52 2.92
CA ASP A 44 -8.12 11.94 3.96
C ASP A 44 -8.42 10.46 4.17
N TYR A 45 -7.37 9.68 4.45
CA TYR A 45 -7.47 8.30 4.91
C TYR A 45 -7.04 8.21 6.36
N ALA A 46 -7.76 7.39 7.13
CA ALA A 46 -7.31 6.94 8.44
C ALA A 46 -6.79 5.51 8.27
N LEU A 47 -5.57 5.25 8.74
CA LEU A 47 -4.89 3.97 8.61
C LEU A 47 -4.56 3.47 10.01
N GLY A 48 -5.27 2.43 10.47
CA GLY A 48 -5.13 1.90 11.82
C GLY A 48 -4.30 0.64 11.87
N PHE A 49 -3.34 0.60 12.81
CA PHE A 49 -2.45 -0.53 13.03
C PHE A 49 -2.50 -1.02 14.49
N GLY A 50 -3.62 -0.78 15.16
CA GLY A 50 -3.84 -1.15 16.55
C GLY A 50 -4.36 0.03 17.36
N PRO A 51 -4.72 -0.20 18.65
CA PRO A 51 -5.42 0.83 19.44
C PRO A 51 -4.64 2.13 19.62
N SER A 52 -3.30 2.05 19.69
CA SER A 52 -2.45 3.22 19.89
C SER A 52 -1.70 3.66 18.65
N CYS A 53 -2.03 3.07 17.48
CA CYS A 53 -1.31 3.35 16.23
C CYS A 53 -2.31 3.72 15.14
N GLN A 54 -2.71 4.99 15.10
CA GLN A 54 -3.62 5.55 14.11
C GLN A 54 -2.87 6.58 13.28
N TRP A 55 -2.68 6.26 11.99
CA TRP A 55 -2.01 7.14 11.05
C TRP A 55 -3.02 7.79 10.12
N HIS A 56 -2.62 8.89 9.50
CA HIS A 56 -3.44 9.62 8.55
C HIS A 56 -2.65 9.94 7.30
N ALA A 57 -3.36 9.99 6.17
CA ALA A 57 -2.76 10.30 4.89
C ALA A 57 -3.76 11.06 4.03
N LYS A 58 -3.22 11.80 3.05
CA LYS A 58 -4.02 12.56 2.09
C LYS A 58 -3.84 11.99 0.70
N VAL A 59 -4.94 11.87 -0.06
CA VAL A 59 -4.88 11.38 -1.44
C VAL A 59 -4.26 12.45 -2.33
N MET A 60 -3.12 12.13 -2.93
CA MET A 60 -2.37 13.01 -3.83
C MET A 60 -2.60 12.68 -5.30
N GLU A 61 -2.98 11.45 -5.60
CA GLU A 61 -3.35 11.01 -6.95
C GLU A 61 -4.37 9.88 -6.82
N ALA A 62 -5.43 9.93 -7.65
CA ALA A 62 -6.40 8.84 -7.73
C ALA A 62 -6.94 8.80 -9.16
N THR A 63 -6.39 7.90 -9.96
CA THR A 63 -6.86 7.63 -11.32
C THR A 63 -7.36 6.19 -11.36
N VAL A 64 -8.65 6.01 -11.58
CA VAL A 64 -9.32 4.71 -11.51
C VAL A 64 -8.56 3.66 -12.31
N ASP A 65 -8.27 2.54 -11.67
CA ASP A 65 -7.59 1.37 -12.24
C ASP A 65 -6.17 1.63 -12.76
N ARG A 66 -5.58 2.79 -12.46
CA ARG A 66 -4.27 3.19 -12.99
C ARG A 66 -3.28 3.63 -11.93
N ALA A 67 -3.70 4.48 -10.98
CA ALA A 67 -2.77 5.07 -10.03
C ALA A 67 -3.46 5.49 -8.74
N PHE A 68 -2.74 5.33 -7.64
CA PHE A 68 -3.18 5.79 -6.33
C PHE A 68 -1.95 6.20 -5.52
N GLU A 69 -1.97 7.40 -4.95
CA GLU A 69 -0.86 7.88 -4.13
C GLU A 69 -1.38 8.60 -2.90
N LEU A 70 -0.78 8.27 -1.76
CA LEU A 70 -1.05 8.89 -0.47
C LEU A 70 0.18 9.63 0.01
N GLN A 71 -0.02 10.81 0.62
CA GLN A 71 1.02 11.48 1.40
C GLN A 71 0.71 11.30 2.87
N MET A 72 1.65 10.79 3.64
CA MET A 72 1.48 10.60 5.08
C MET A 72 1.46 11.96 5.77
N THR A 73 0.37 12.25 6.49
CA THR A 73 0.18 13.52 7.20
C THR A 73 0.34 13.37 8.70
N ALA A 74 0.12 12.16 9.23
CA ALA A 74 0.37 11.82 10.64
C ALA A 74 0.77 10.35 10.73
N ALA A 75 2.03 10.11 11.05
CA ALA A 75 2.61 8.76 11.15
C ALA A 75 3.83 8.83 12.08
N GLU A 76 4.61 7.77 12.14
CA GLU A 76 5.91 7.84 12.80
C GLU A 76 6.82 8.86 12.08
N ALA A 77 7.76 9.42 12.82
CA ALA A 77 8.57 10.56 12.37
C ALA A 77 9.19 10.36 10.98
N ASP A 78 9.77 9.18 10.73
CA ASP A 78 10.44 8.90 9.45
C ASP A 78 9.47 8.76 8.28
N TRP A 79 8.21 8.45 8.55
CA TRP A 79 7.17 8.32 7.54
C TRP A 79 6.42 9.62 7.26
N ASN A 80 6.43 10.57 8.21
CA ASN A 80 5.71 11.84 8.02
C ASN A 80 6.20 12.57 6.79
N GLY A 81 5.26 12.99 5.93
CA GLY A 81 5.55 13.69 4.70
C GLY A 81 5.98 12.80 3.53
N THR A 82 6.22 11.51 3.78
CA THR A 82 6.56 10.57 2.70
C THR A 82 5.32 10.22 1.89
N ARG A 83 5.53 9.71 0.67
CA ARG A 83 4.45 9.32 -0.23
C ARG A 83 4.49 7.84 -0.52
N VAL A 84 3.33 7.19 -0.45
CA VAL A 84 3.12 5.79 -0.80
C VAL A 84 2.30 5.75 -2.08
N GLY A 85 2.85 5.20 -3.14
CA GLY A 85 2.23 5.23 -4.45
C GLY A 85 2.17 3.89 -5.14
N PHE A 86 1.12 3.71 -5.95
CA PHE A 86 0.85 2.50 -6.72
C PHE A 86 0.53 2.89 -8.16
N ARG A 87 1.13 2.20 -9.13
CA ARG A 87 0.76 2.33 -10.54
C ARG A 87 0.43 0.94 -11.08
N LEU A 88 -0.66 0.87 -11.83
CA LEU A 88 -1.18 -0.37 -12.39
C LEU A 88 -1.09 -0.31 -13.90
N THR A 89 -0.38 -1.28 -14.49
CA THR A 89 -0.23 -1.37 -15.95
C THR A 89 -0.68 -2.76 -16.39
N PRO A 90 -1.72 -2.86 -17.24
CA PRO A 90 -2.11 -4.14 -17.80
C PRO A 90 -0.95 -4.79 -18.56
N ARG A 91 -0.81 -6.10 -18.45
CA ARG A 91 0.23 -6.87 -19.14
C ARG A 91 -0.34 -7.56 -20.38
N ASP A 92 0.45 -7.63 -21.45
CA ASP A 92 0.01 -8.26 -22.71
C ASP A 92 -0.34 -9.73 -22.54
N GLN A 93 0.40 -10.44 -21.67
CA GLN A 93 0.16 -11.85 -21.37
C GLN A 93 -0.91 -12.10 -20.31
N GLY A 94 -1.64 -11.06 -19.90
CA GLY A 94 -2.66 -11.13 -18.85
C GLY A 94 -2.14 -10.69 -17.50
N GLY A 95 -3.08 -10.31 -16.62
CA GLY A 95 -2.76 -9.77 -15.33
C GLY A 95 -2.29 -8.32 -15.40
N THR A 96 -1.69 -7.86 -14.32
CA THR A 96 -1.29 -6.45 -14.15
C THR A 96 0.09 -6.38 -13.52
N LEU A 97 0.91 -5.42 -13.95
CA LEU A 97 2.12 -5.05 -13.23
C LEU A 97 1.77 -3.98 -12.22
N LEU A 98 2.01 -4.25 -10.94
CA LEU A 98 1.90 -3.26 -9.88
C LEU A 98 3.29 -2.70 -9.62
N ALA A 99 3.46 -1.40 -9.91
CA ALA A 99 4.68 -0.68 -9.57
C ALA A 99 4.42 0.12 -8.28
N PHE A 100 5.09 -0.27 -7.22
CA PHE A 100 4.98 0.32 -5.89
C PHE A 100 6.15 1.26 -5.64
N ARG A 101 5.87 2.38 -4.96
CA ARG A 101 6.92 3.29 -4.50
C ARG A 101 6.57 3.90 -3.15
N HIS A 102 7.58 4.07 -2.33
CA HIS A 102 7.49 4.83 -1.10
C HIS A 102 8.63 5.85 -1.11
N THR A 103 8.32 7.09 -1.38
CA THR A 103 9.29 8.15 -1.69
C THR A 103 9.28 9.24 -0.62
N GLY A 104 10.31 10.10 -0.66
CA GLY A 104 10.40 11.24 0.25
C GLY A 104 11.07 10.91 1.58
N TRP A 105 11.75 9.79 1.69
CA TRP A 105 12.54 9.46 2.88
C TRP A 105 13.70 10.44 3.04
N ALA A 106 13.90 10.93 4.25
CA ALA A 106 15.00 11.83 4.53
C ALA A 106 16.36 11.12 4.41
N GLN A 107 16.43 9.86 4.82
CA GLN A 107 17.67 9.08 4.82
C GLN A 107 17.37 7.57 4.79
N ALA A 108 18.35 6.80 4.31
CA ALA A 108 18.26 5.34 4.27
C ALA A 108 18.72 4.75 5.62
N ASN A 109 18.01 5.09 6.69
CA ASN A 109 18.32 4.63 8.05
C ASN A 109 17.75 3.23 8.32
N ALA A 110 17.81 2.79 9.58
CA ALA A 110 17.30 1.47 9.97
C ALA A 110 15.80 1.34 9.69
N HIS A 111 15.02 2.38 9.98
CA HIS A 111 13.57 2.37 9.74
C HIS A 111 13.25 2.24 8.24
N TYR A 112 14.01 2.91 7.39
CA TYR A 112 13.89 2.76 5.94
C TYR A 112 14.12 1.30 5.51
N ARG A 113 15.17 0.67 6.02
CA ARG A 113 15.50 -0.72 5.65
C ARG A 113 14.45 -1.71 6.13
N VAL A 114 13.94 -1.52 7.35
CA VAL A 114 12.85 -2.36 7.89
C VAL A 114 11.58 -2.15 7.06
N SER A 115 11.24 -0.90 6.74
CA SER A 115 10.05 -0.58 5.94
C SER A 115 10.14 -1.21 4.55
N ASN A 116 11.33 -1.22 3.93
CA ASN A 116 11.54 -1.87 2.65
C ASN A 116 11.23 -3.37 2.71
N CYS A 117 11.71 -4.05 3.74
CA CYS A 117 11.44 -5.48 3.96
C CYS A 117 9.94 -5.71 4.22
N CYS A 118 9.31 -4.88 5.05
CA CYS A 118 7.88 -4.99 5.35
C CYS A 118 7.03 -4.77 4.10
N TRP A 119 7.38 -3.81 3.25
CA TRP A 119 6.63 -3.59 2.02
C TRP A 119 6.67 -4.81 1.09
N ALA A 120 7.83 -5.42 0.93
CA ALA A 120 7.93 -6.64 0.13
C ALA A 120 7.02 -7.75 0.68
N MET A 121 6.95 -7.88 1.99
CA MET A 121 6.07 -8.84 2.68
C MET A 121 4.59 -8.48 2.45
N TYR A 122 4.19 -7.23 2.71
CA TYR A 122 2.80 -6.80 2.53
C TYR A 122 2.32 -6.95 1.09
N LEU A 123 3.17 -6.63 0.12
CA LEU A 123 2.83 -6.77 -1.30
C LEU A 123 2.63 -8.24 -1.68
N ARG A 124 3.39 -9.17 -1.09
CA ARG A 124 3.17 -10.59 -1.28
C ARG A 124 1.84 -11.06 -0.70
N ILE A 125 1.46 -10.54 0.47
CA ILE A 125 0.16 -10.84 1.07
C ILE A 125 -0.96 -10.34 0.16
N LEU A 126 -0.83 -9.13 -0.39
CA LEU A 126 -1.77 -8.59 -1.37
C LEU A 126 -1.91 -9.52 -2.57
N ARG A 127 -0.81 -9.98 -3.16
CA ARG A 127 -0.84 -10.88 -4.31
C ARG A 127 -1.52 -12.20 -4.00
N ARG A 128 -1.20 -12.82 -2.86
CA ARG A 128 -1.82 -14.08 -2.43
C ARG A 128 -3.31 -13.93 -2.23
N TYR A 129 -3.72 -12.80 -1.64
CA TYR A 129 -5.13 -12.50 -1.45
C TYR A 129 -5.86 -12.39 -2.80
N LEU A 130 -5.29 -11.64 -3.74
CA LEU A 130 -5.92 -11.41 -5.04
C LEU A 130 -5.89 -12.63 -5.96
N GLU A 131 -4.81 -13.40 -5.95
CA GLU A 131 -4.64 -14.56 -6.84
C GLU A 131 -5.30 -15.82 -6.31
N HIS A 132 -5.33 -16.01 -4.99
CA HIS A 132 -5.75 -17.27 -4.36
C HIS A 132 -6.83 -17.11 -3.29
N GLY A 133 -7.27 -15.90 -2.99
CA GLY A 133 -8.22 -15.67 -1.90
C GLY A 133 -7.65 -15.96 -0.52
N GLU A 134 -6.32 -16.03 -0.40
CA GLU A 134 -5.65 -16.33 0.86
C GLU A 134 -5.72 -15.13 1.79
N ARG A 135 -6.21 -15.32 3.02
CA ARG A 135 -6.33 -14.27 4.02
C ARG A 135 -5.37 -14.54 5.16
N VAL A 136 -4.41 -13.64 5.36
CA VAL A 136 -3.45 -13.72 6.46
C VAL A 136 -3.95 -12.86 7.60
N PRO A 137 -4.23 -13.44 8.79
CA PRO A 137 -4.64 -12.67 9.96
C PRO A 137 -3.59 -11.59 10.28
N TYR A 138 -4.05 -10.43 10.71
CA TYR A 138 -3.18 -9.28 10.95
C TYR A 138 -1.99 -9.62 11.85
N GLU A 139 -2.24 -10.34 12.94
CA GLU A 139 -1.21 -10.71 13.93
C GLU A 139 -0.17 -11.69 13.37
N LYS A 140 -0.40 -12.28 12.22
CA LYS A 140 0.52 -13.26 11.60
C LYS A 140 1.25 -12.72 10.37
N ARG A 141 1.00 -11.47 9.98
CA ARG A 141 1.56 -10.92 8.75
C ARG A 141 3.07 -10.78 8.78
N LEU A 142 3.65 -10.52 9.95
CA LEU A 142 5.10 -10.40 10.08
C LEU A 142 5.83 -11.76 10.01
N ASP A 143 5.10 -12.86 10.05
CA ASP A 143 5.65 -14.21 9.96
C ASP A 143 5.60 -14.81 8.55
N VAL A 144 5.21 -14.02 7.57
CA VAL A 144 5.09 -14.47 6.17
C VAL A 144 6.43 -14.48 5.45
#